data_84882a7a84114a3f3386f8b4a8b787fd
#
_entry.id   84882a7a84114a3f3386f8b4a8b787fd
#
_cell.length_a   1.000
_cell.length_b   1.000
_cell.length_c   1.000
_cell.angle_alpha   90.00
_cell.angle_beta   90.00
_cell.angle_gamma   90.00
#
_symmetry.space_group_name_H-M   'P 1'
#
loop_
_entity.id
_entity.type
_entity.pdbx_description
1 polymer ?
#
loop_
_entity_poly.entity_id
_entity_poly.type
_entity_poly.pdbx_seq_one_letter_code
_entity_poly.pdbx_strand_id
1 'polypeptide(L)'
;MTEKKSVFITGAAAGIGRATALTFAKNGYVVGGYDIDDISLKSLADEIDDLGERAVTGHLDVTDPDETSLRVDEFVTAAAGRLDVMINNAGIQLAGRFEDIAVAAHHREIDINTKGVVNGLHAAFPHLRATPGSVVVNLASASAIYGQAELANYSATKFFVRAITEALDIEWGQYGIRVVAMWPLYVQTAMTDDVKTGTTESLGIRLTAQDIADDILKAVDPSWLRRMTHQVHFPVGTQAKTMATAARFSPAWLTRIANKRLAQS
;
A
#
# COMPACT_ATOMS: atom_id res chain seq x y z
N MET A 1 -13.35 28.96 5.60
CA MET A 1 -13.28 27.54 6.00
C MET A 1 -12.07 26.98 5.28
N THR A 2 -11.13 26.37 5.98
CA THR A 2 -10.02 25.65 5.34
C THR A 2 -10.61 24.48 4.56
N GLU A 3 -10.25 24.36 3.29
CA GLU A 3 -10.66 23.19 2.48
C GLU A 3 -10.15 21.91 3.14
N LYS A 4 -11.06 20.90 3.28
CA LYS A 4 -10.69 19.60 3.82
C LYS A 4 -9.67 18.91 2.87
N LYS A 5 -8.67 18.28 3.45
CA LYS A 5 -7.75 17.42 2.68
C LYS A 5 -8.48 16.18 2.16
N SER A 6 -7.97 15.58 1.10
CA SER A 6 -8.57 14.42 0.45
C SER A 6 -7.59 13.26 0.32
N VAL A 7 -8.11 12.04 0.33
CA VAL A 7 -7.35 10.81 0.16
C VAL A 7 -8.08 9.83 -0.75
N PHE A 8 -7.40 9.30 -1.77
CA PHE A 8 -7.89 8.23 -2.64
C PHE A 8 -7.21 6.91 -2.26
N ILE A 9 -7.99 5.85 -2.04
CA ILE A 9 -7.51 4.56 -1.54
C ILE A 9 -8.03 3.44 -2.45
N THR A 10 -7.12 2.65 -3.03
CA THR A 10 -7.48 1.42 -3.74
C THR A 10 -7.48 0.22 -2.79
N GLY A 11 -8.37 -0.76 -3.00
CA GLY A 11 -8.51 -1.90 -2.10
C GLY A 11 -9.08 -1.49 -0.74
N ALA A 12 -10.06 -0.58 -0.75
CA ALA A 12 -10.60 0.04 0.47
C ALA A 12 -11.67 -0.80 1.19
N ALA A 13 -12.17 -1.86 0.57
CA ALA A 13 -13.28 -2.64 1.12
C ALA A 13 -12.91 -3.43 2.38
N ALA A 14 -11.65 -3.84 2.54
CA ALA A 14 -11.23 -4.73 3.63
C ALA A 14 -9.81 -4.42 4.14
N GLY A 15 -9.42 -5.09 5.21
CA GLY A 15 -8.05 -5.14 5.72
C GLY A 15 -7.42 -3.76 5.96
N ILE A 16 -6.20 -3.59 5.45
CA ILE A 16 -5.41 -2.35 5.61
C ILE A 16 -6.12 -1.16 4.97
N GLY A 17 -6.70 -1.34 3.75
CA GLY A 17 -7.37 -0.27 3.03
C GLY A 17 -8.57 0.28 3.81
N ARG A 18 -9.41 -0.60 4.37
CA ARG A 18 -10.56 -0.21 5.19
C ARG A 18 -10.13 0.51 6.46
N ALA A 19 -9.18 -0.04 7.20
CA ALA A 19 -8.66 0.60 8.41
C ALA A 19 -8.06 1.98 8.10
N THR A 20 -7.36 2.11 6.97
CA THR A 20 -6.80 3.37 6.50
C THR A 20 -7.90 4.38 6.17
N ALA A 21 -8.94 3.97 5.43
CA ALA A 21 -10.07 4.83 5.09
C ALA A 21 -10.73 5.42 6.36
N LEU A 22 -11.03 4.56 7.35
CA LEU A 22 -11.60 4.99 8.63
C LEU A 22 -10.66 5.90 9.43
N THR A 23 -9.35 5.61 9.42
CA THR A 23 -8.35 6.44 10.09
C THR A 23 -8.28 7.83 9.47
N PHE A 24 -8.27 7.95 8.14
CA PHE A 24 -8.27 9.25 7.47
C PHE A 24 -9.58 10.02 7.67
N ALA A 25 -10.74 9.33 7.62
CA ALA A 25 -12.04 9.94 7.93
C ALA A 25 -12.03 10.56 9.33
N LYS A 26 -11.62 9.81 10.37
CA LYS A 26 -11.50 10.31 11.75
C LYS A 26 -10.55 11.51 11.89
N ASN A 27 -9.66 11.71 10.94
CA ASN A 27 -8.75 12.87 10.88
C ASN A 27 -9.24 13.98 9.94
N GLY A 28 -10.52 13.95 9.54
CA GLY A 28 -11.19 15.02 8.82
C GLY A 28 -10.89 15.08 7.32
N TYR A 29 -10.40 14.00 6.72
CA TYR A 29 -10.20 13.92 5.27
C TYR A 29 -11.51 13.56 4.55
N VAL A 30 -11.69 14.08 3.33
CA VAL A 30 -12.63 13.51 2.36
C VAL A 30 -12.02 12.22 1.84
N VAL A 31 -12.71 11.09 2.01
CA VAL A 31 -12.19 9.76 1.68
C VAL A 31 -12.78 9.25 0.38
N GLY A 32 -11.91 8.91 -0.58
CA GLY A 32 -12.24 8.10 -1.76
C GLY A 32 -11.86 6.65 -1.49
N GLY A 33 -12.83 5.77 -1.40
CA GLY A 33 -12.62 4.34 -1.16
C GLY A 33 -13.07 3.51 -2.37
N TYR A 34 -12.14 2.81 -3.01
CA TYR A 34 -12.41 2.06 -4.24
C TYR A 34 -11.94 0.61 -4.15
N ASP A 35 -12.78 -0.30 -4.64
CA ASP A 35 -12.53 -1.76 -4.59
C ASP A 35 -13.41 -2.46 -5.61
N ILE A 36 -13.17 -3.75 -5.84
CA ILE A 36 -14.07 -4.63 -6.61
C ILE A 36 -15.23 -5.17 -5.76
N ASP A 37 -15.20 -5.05 -4.44
CA ASP A 37 -16.24 -5.51 -3.51
C ASP A 37 -17.19 -4.36 -3.14
N ASP A 38 -18.22 -4.18 -3.96
CA ASP A 38 -19.22 -3.13 -3.80
C ASP A 38 -20.01 -3.25 -2.47
N ILE A 39 -20.21 -4.48 -1.97
CA ILE A 39 -20.97 -4.71 -0.74
C ILE A 39 -20.19 -4.17 0.46
N SER A 40 -18.92 -4.53 0.57
CA SER A 40 -18.06 -4.06 1.65
C SER A 40 -17.77 -2.56 1.55
N LEU A 41 -17.70 -1.99 0.32
CA LEU A 41 -17.58 -0.55 0.11
C LEU A 41 -18.81 0.22 0.65
N LYS A 42 -20.01 -0.31 0.45
CA LYS A 42 -21.23 0.30 1.00
C LYS A 42 -21.16 0.35 2.54
N SER A 43 -20.80 -0.77 3.17
CA SER A 43 -20.60 -0.81 4.62
C SER A 43 -19.54 0.18 5.11
N LEU A 44 -18.46 0.39 4.35
CA LEU A 44 -17.43 1.38 4.67
C LEU A 44 -17.99 2.81 4.59
N ALA A 45 -18.78 3.10 3.55
CA ALA A 45 -19.38 4.41 3.37
C ALA A 45 -20.35 4.74 4.52
N ASP A 46 -21.22 3.79 4.90
CA ASP A 46 -22.14 3.93 6.02
C ASP A 46 -21.38 4.20 7.34
N GLU A 47 -20.27 3.49 7.59
CA GLU A 47 -19.46 3.67 8.80
C GLU A 47 -18.72 5.03 8.83
N ILE A 48 -18.31 5.55 7.67
CA ILE A 48 -17.70 6.89 7.57
C ILE A 48 -18.78 7.98 7.77
N ASP A 49 -19.99 7.79 7.25
CA ASP A 49 -21.11 8.71 7.44
C ASP A 49 -21.52 8.79 8.92
N ASP A 50 -21.53 7.66 9.63
CA ASP A 50 -21.76 7.59 11.08
C ASP A 50 -20.73 8.40 11.90
N LEU A 51 -19.51 8.60 11.36
CA LEU A 51 -18.51 9.49 11.96
C LEU A 51 -18.77 10.97 11.67
N GLY A 52 -19.79 11.31 10.89
CA GLY A 52 -20.07 12.67 10.43
C GLY A 52 -19.12 13.17 9.35
N GLU A 53 -18.40 12.27 8.69
CA GLU A 53 -17.44 12.56 7.63
C GLU A 53 -17.96 12.12 6.26
N ARG A 54 -17.27 12.49 5.19
CA ARG A 54 -17.71 12.21 3.82
C ARG A 54 -16.84 11.16 3.15
N ALA A 55 -17.47 10.11 2.64
CA ALA A 55 -16.88 9.16 1.73
C ALA A 55 -17.42 9.29 0.30
N VAL A 56 -16.57 8.99 -0.67
CA VAL A 56 -16.93 8.74 -2.07
C VAL A 56 -16.44 7.35 -2.38
N THR A 57 -17.35 6.41 -2.57
CA THR A 57 -16.97 5.01 -2.81
C THR A 57 -17.46 4.55 -4.18
N GLY A 58 -16.75 3.62 -4.81
CA GLY A 58 -17.15 3.08 -6.09
C GLY A 58 -16.36 1.84 -6.49
N HIS A 59 -16.92 1.08 -7.43
CA HIS A 59 -16.24 -0.05 -8.04
C HIS A 59 -14.96 0.39 -8.74
N LEU A 60 -13.89 -0.40 -8.61
CA LEU A 60 -12.64 -0.21 -9.35
C LEU A 60 -11.87 -1.53 -9.45
N ASP A 61 -11.67 -2.01 -10.67
CA ASP A 61 -10.59 -2.94 -10.98
C ASP A 61 -9.32 -2.14 -11.32
N VAL A 62 -8.33 -2.17 -10.45
CA VAL A 62 -7.08 -1.42 -10.62
C VAL A 62 -6.28 -1.86 -11.86
N THR A 63 -6.59 -3.02 -12.45
CA THR A 63 -5.92 -3.51 -13.67
C THR A 63 -6.43 -2.81 -14.93
N ASP A 64 -7.58 -2.11 -14.85
CA ASP A 64 -8.13 -1.29 -15.93
C ASP A 64 -7.64 0.17 -15.80
N PRO A 65 -6.79 0.66 -16.72
CA PRO A 65 -6.26 2.01 -16.66
C PRO A 65 -7.31 3.10 -16.93
N ASP A 66 -8.29 2.81 -17.79
CA ASP A 66 -9.32 3.79 -18.16
C ASP A 66 -10.31 3.95 -17.00
N GLU A 67 -10.73 2.85 -16.36
CA GLU A 67 -11.54 2.90 -15.16
C GLU A 67 -10.80 3.60 -14.02
N THR A 68 -9.50 3.30 -13.82
CA THR A 68 -8.70 3.97 -12.79
C THR A 68 -8.66 5.48 -12.99
N SER A 69 -8.44 5.94 -14.23
CA SER A 69 -8.43 7.37 -14.55
C SER A 69 -9.78 8.01 -14.29
N LEU A 70 -10.87 7.38 -14.74
CA LEU A 70 -12.23 7.86 -14.53
C LEU A 70 -12.53 8.02 -13.03
N ARG A 71 -12.22 7.02 -12.20
CA ARG A 71 -12.51 7.07 -10.74
C ARG A 71 -11.70 8.12 -10.01
N VAL A 72 -10.44 8.33 -10.41
CA VAL A 72 -9.62 9.41 -9.84
C VAL A 72 -10.21 10.77 -10.19
N ASP A 73 -10.60 11.01 -11.45
CA ASP A 73 -11.19 12.28 -11.90
C ASP A 73 -12.54 12.57 -11.20
N GLU A 74 -13.41 11.56 -11.07
CA GLU A 74 -14.69 11.66 -10.37
C GLU A 74 -14.46 12.03 -8.89
N PHE A 75 -13.53 11.34 -8.23
CA PHE A 75 -13.19 11.62 -6.83
C PHE A 75 -12.65 13.04 -6.65
N VAL A 76 -11.69 13.46 -7.47
CA VAL A 76 -11.12 14.80 -7.37
C VAL A 76 -12.18 15.89 -7.56
N THR A 77 -13.10 15.67 -8.51
CA THR A 77 -14.25 16.56 -8.68
C THR A 77 -15.10 16.65 -7.42
N ALA A 78 -15.40 15.50 -6.81
CA ALA A 78 -16.16 15.43 -5.55
C ALA A 78 -15.41 16.01 -4.35
N ALA A 79 -14.07 16.01 -4.38
CA ALA A 79 -13.17 16.56 -3.36
C ALA A 79 -12.75 18.02 -3.62
N ALA A 80 -13.60 18.79 -4.30
CA ALA A 80 -13.38 20.20 -4.61
C ALA A 80 -12.06 20.48 -5.40
N GLY A 81 -11.69 19.56 -6.29
CA GLY A 81 -10.51 19.70 -7.17
C GLY A 81 -9.18 19.33 -6.53
N ARG A 82 -9.17 18.68 -5.36
CA ARG A 82 -7.95 18.33 -4.61
C ARG A 82 -7.70 16.84 -4.56
N LEU A 83 -6.42 16.47 -4.66
CA LEU A 83 -5.92 15.15 -4.31
C LEU A 83 -4.66 15.31 -3.43
N ASP A 84 -4.85 15.28 -2.12
CA ASP A 84 -3.74 15.45 -1.18
C ASP A 84 -2.95 14.14 -0.99
N VAL A 85 -3.65 12.99 -1.02
CA VAL A 85 -3.04 11.68 -0.79
C VAL A 85 -3.58 10.65 -1.77
N MET A 86 -2.67 9.96 -2.48
CA MET A 86 -2.98 8.74 -3.24
C MET A 86 -2.42 7.52 -2.52
N ILE A 87 -3.24 6.52 -2.22
CA ILE A 87 -2.82 5.27 -1.56
C ILE A 87 -3.06 4.08 -2.49
N ASN A 88 -2.00 3.56 -3.08
CA ASN A 88 -2.02 2.34 -3.85
C ASN A 88 -1.91 1.15 -2.87
N ASN A 89 -3.06 0.66 -2.39
CA ASN A 89 -3.14 -0.42 -1.42
C ASN A 89 -3.66 -1.74 -2.02
N ALA A 90 -4.48 -1.69 -3.07
CA ALA A 90 -4.98 -2.90 -3.72
C ALA A 90 -3.86 -3.88 -4.05
N GLY A 91 -4.07 -5.15 -3.72
CA GLY A 91 -3.08 -6.19 -3.96
C GLY A 91 -3.57 -7.54 -3.50
N ILE A 92 -2.97 -8.60 -4.05
CA ILE A 92 -3.19 -9.98 -3.64
C ILE A 92 -1.86 -10.65 -3.31
N GLN A 93 -1.92 -11.76 -2.59
CA GLN A 93 -0.76 -12.59 -2.24
C GLN A 93 -1.07 -14.05 -2.54
N LEU A 94 -0.22 -14.67 -3.33
CA LEU A 94 -0.22 -16.10 -3.57
C LEU A 94 0.93 -16.73 -2.79
N ALA A 95 0.63 -17.77 -2.01
CA ALA A 95 1.61 -18.52 -1.24
C ALA A 95 1.66 -19.96 -1.72
N GLY A 96 2.86 -20.53 -1.84
CA GLY A 96 3.11 -21.88 -2.28
C GLY A 96 4.36 -21.98 -3.15
N ARG A 97 4.73 -23.19 -3.53
CA ARG A 97 5.84 -23.42 -4.45
C ARG A 97 5.48 -22.84 -5.81
N PHE A 98 6.47 -22.21 -6.45
CA PHE A 98 6.25 -21.51 -7.71
C PHE A 98 5.66 -22.40 -8.79
N GLU A 99 6.18 -23.63 -8.91
CA GLU A 99 5.75 -24.63 -9.90
C GLU A 99 4.35 -25.19 -9.64
N ASP A 100 3.82 -25.10 -8.41
CA ASP A 100 2.50 -25.63 -8.03
C ASP A 100 1.38 -24.59 -8.24
N ILE A 101 1.73 -23.33 -8.47
CA ILE A 101 0.77 -22.26 -8.72
C ILE A 101 0.55 -22.09 -10.22
N ALA A 102 -0.72 -22.06 -10.67
CA ALA A 102 -1.04 -21.88 -12.07
C ALA A 102 -0.46 -20.57 -12.62
N VAL A 103 0.10 -20.60 -13.82
CA VAL A 103 0.71 -19.43 -14.46
C VAL A 103 -0.27 -18.24 -14.59
N ALA A 104 -1.55 -18.51 -14.84
CA ALA A 104 -2.58 -17.47 -14.90
C ALA A 104 -2.77 -16.74 -13.55
N ALA A 105 -2.61 -17.46 -12.43
CA ALA A 105 -2.65 -16.84 -11.09
C ALA A 105 -1.43 -15.95 -10.84
N HIS A 106 -0.24 -16.39 -11.26
CA HIS A 106 0.97 -15.54 -11.24
C HIS A 106 0.78 -14.25 -12.06
N HIS A 107 0.22 -14.36 -13.27
CA HIS A 107 -0.05 -13.18 -14.10
C HIS A 107 -1.05 -12.24 -13.42
N ARG A 108 -2.13 -12.77 -12.84
CA ARG A 108 -3.11 -11.95 -12.11
C ARG A 108 -2.47 -11.21 -10.94
N GLU A 109 -1.59 -11.86 -10.16
CA GLU A 109 -0.88 -11.21 -9.07
C GLU A 109 0.03 -10.07 -9.58
N ILE A 110 0.73 -10.26 -10.71
CA ILE A 110 1.52 -9.23 -11.36
C ILE A 110 0.60 -8.08 -11.82
N ASP A 111 -0.50 -8.38 -12.50
CA ASP A 111 -1.41 -7.36 -13.03
C ASP A 111 -1.96 -6.47 -11.91
N ILE A 112 -2.42 -7.06 -10.81
CA ILE A 112 -2.96 -6.30 -9.69
C ILE A 112 -1.85 -5.54 -8.95
N ASN A 113 -0.76 -6.24 -8.55
CA ASN A 113 0.23 -5.68 -7.65
C ASN A 113 1.23 -4.73 -8.33
N THR A 114 1.35 -4.78 -9.66
CA THR A 114 2.29 -3.93 -10.41
C THR A 114 1.58 -2.99 -11.38
N LYS A 115 0.80 -3.52 -12.34
CA LYS A 115 0.07 -2.66 -13.29
C LYS A 115 -0.94 -1.78 -12.55
N GLY A 116 -1.68 -2.32 -11.56
CA GLY A 116 -2.60 -1.53 -10.74
C GLY A 116 -1.91 -0.34 -10.07
N VAL A 117 -0.70 -0.52 -9.55
CA VAL A 117 0.09 0.58 -8.98
C VAL A 117 0.49 1.60 -10.05
N VAL A 118 0.91 1.15 -11.24
CA VAL A 118 1.25 2.06 -12.36
C VAL A 118 0.03 2.86 -12.80
N ASN A 119 -1.13 2.23 -12.94
CA ASN A 119 -2.38 2.90 -13.32
C ASN A 119 -2.76 3.97 -12.30
N GLY A 120 -2.73 3.64 -10.99
CA GLY A 120 -3.01 4.60 -9.92
C GLY A 120 -2.04 5.78 -9.90
N LEU A 121 -0.73 5.52 -10.07
CA LEU A 121 0.28 6.57 -10.15
C LEU A 121 0.06 7.49 -11.34
N HIS A 122 -0.20 6.92 -12.52
CA HIS A 122 -0.39 7.67 -13.74
C HIS A 122 -1.66 8.54 -13.69
N ALA A 123 -2.79 7.95 -13.25
CA ALA A 123 -4.06 8.66 -13.11
C ALA A 123 -4.00 9.79 -12.08
N ALA A 124 -3.32 9.57 -10.96
CA ALA A 124 -3.24 10.55 -9.86
C ALA A 124 -2.27 11.71 -10.15
N PHE A 125 -1.24 11.53 -10.99
CA PHE A 125 -0.16 12.49 -11.18
C PHE A 125 -0.62 13.91 -11.53
N PRO A 126 -1.54 14.15 -12.48
CA PRO A 126 -1.98 15.51 -12.82
C PRO A 126 -2.59 16.23 -11.61
N HIS A 127 -3.37 15.55 -10.81
CA HIS A 127 -4.08 16.07 -9.65
C HIS A 127 -3.14 16.29 -8.46
N LEU A 128 -2.23 15.35 -8.21
CA LEU A 128 -1.18 15.49 -7.19
C LEU A 128 -0.28 16.69 -7.49
N ARG A 129 0.11 16.88 -8.75
CA ARG A 129 0.90 18.03 -9.19
C ARG A 129 0.17 19.36 -9.01
N ALA A 130 -1.15 19.36 -9.15
CA ALA A 130 -1.98 20.54 -8.93
C ALA A 130 -2.22 20.81 -7.42
N THR A 131 -1.91 19.87 -6.54
CA THR A 131 -2.16 19.96 -5.09
C THR A 131 -0.83 20.08 -4.33
N PRO A 132 -0.43 21.29 -3.88
CA PRO A 132 0.87 21.49 -3.22
C PRO A 132 1.04 20.61 -1.96
N GLY A 133 2.18 19.91 -1.87
CA GLY A 133 2.52 19.09 -0.73
C GLY A 133 1.82 17.73 -0.70
N SER A 134 1.28 17.29 -1.82
CA SER A 134 0.63 16.00 -1.99
C SER A 134 1.60 14.82 -1.77
N VAL A 135 1.03 13.65 -1.48
CA VAL A 135 1.78 12.45 -1.11
C VAL A 135 1.21 11.22 -1.79
N VAL A 136 2.07 10.38 -2.33
CA VAL A 136 1.72 9.01 -2.72
C VAL A 136 2.22 8.04 -1.65
N VAL A 137 1.37 7.10 -1.26
CA VAL A 137 1.73 5.97 -0.39
C VAL A 137 1.50 4.68 -1.15
N ASN A 138 2.56 3.93 -1.41
CA ASN A 138 2.49 2.62 -2.04
C ASN A 138 2.60 1.52 -0.98
N LEU A 139 1.65 0.57 -0.96
CA LEU A 139 1.71 -0.60 -0.08
C LEU A 139 2.65 -1.65 -0.69
N ALA A 140 3.94 -1.59 -0.27
CA ALA A 140 4.89 -2.65 -0.52
C ALA A 140 4.75 -3.77 0.54
N SER A 141 5.85 -4.32 1.02
CA SER A 141 5.92 -5.35 2.06
C SER A 141 7.36 -5.48 2.55
N ALA A 142 7.56 -6.09 3.71
CA ALA A 142 8.88 -6.59 4.11
C ALA A 142 9.45 -7.63 3.11
N SER A 143 8.58 -8.23 2.27
CA SER A 143 8.98 -9.06 1.12
C SER A 143 9.76 -8.30 0.03
N ALA A 144 9.79 -6.95 0.09
CA ALA A 144 10.66 -6.12 -0.75
C ALA A 144 12.10 -5.99 -0.23
N ILE A 145 12.44 -6.65 0.90
CA ILE A 145 13.79 -6.69 1.47
C ILE A 145 14.60 -7.81 0.85
N TYR A 146 13.99 -8.97 0.66
CA TYR A 146 14.60 -10.16 0.01
C TYR A 146 13.51 -11.04 -0.60
N GLY A 147 13.88 -11.84 -1.63
CA GLY A 147 12.96 -12.81 -2.25
C GLY A 147 12.69 -13.97 -1.28
N GLN A 148 11.45 -14.13 -0.88
CA GLN A 148 11.03 -15.17 0.06
C GLN A 148 10.67 -16.46 -0.69
N ALA A 149 11.12 -17.61 -0.18
CA ALA A 149 10.64 -18.90 -0.67
C ALA A 149 9.11 -19.00 -0.42
N GLU A 150 8.42 -19.70 -1.29
CA GLU A 150 6.95 -19.85 -1.31
C GLU A 150 6.16 -18.53 -1.57
N LEU A 151 6.86 -17.41 -1.72
CA LEU A 151 6.32 -16.09 -2.06
C LEU A 151 7.11 -15.44 -3.20
N ALA A 152 7.66 -16.24 -4.11
CA ALA A 152 8.59 -15.76 -5.13
C ALA A 152 8.00 -14.63 -6.00
N ASN A 153 6.81 -14.87 -6.57
CA ASN A 153 6.14 -13.91 -7.44
C ASN A 153 5.66 -12.68 -6.63
N TYR A 154 5.05 -12.90 -5.47
CA TYR A 154 4.66 -11.82 -4.57
C TYR A 154 5.84 -10.92 -4.20
N SER A 155 6.98 -11.53 -3.77
CA SER A 155 8.18 -10.77 -3.46
C SER A 155 8.63 -9.92 -4.65
N ALA A 156 8.65 -10.50 -5.87
CA ALA A 156 9.03 -9.77 -7.08
C ALA A 156 8.13 -8.55 -7.32
N THR A 157 6.80 -8.69 -7.14
CA THR A 157 5.87 -7.55 -7.27
C THR A 157 6.14 -6.47 -6.21
N LYS A 158 6.50 -6.84 -4.98
CA LYS A 158 6.80 -5.88 -3.91
C LYS A 158 8.17 -5.20 -4.07
N PHE A 159 9.15 -5.90 -4.70
CA PHE A 159 10.38 -5.25 -5.18
C PHE A 159 10.11 -4.23 -6.29
N PHE A 160 9.20 -4.52 -7.22
CA PHE A 160 8.76 -3.55 -8.21
C PHE A 160 8.20 -2.29 -7.54
N VAL A 161 7.28 -2.45 -6.56
CA VAL A 161 6.68 -1.31 -5.83
C VAL A 161 7.74 -0.49 -5.10
N ARG A 162 8.74 -1.15 -4.52
CA ARG A 162 9.88 -0.48 -3.90
C ARG A 162 10.66 0.36 -4.91
N ALA A 163 11.04 -0.23 -6.03
CA ALA A 163 11.89 0.43 -7.03
C ALA A 163 11.19 1.63 -7.67
N ILE A 164 9.91 1.49 -8.06
CA ILE A 164 9.15 2.59 -8.66
C ILE A 164 8.93 3.73 -7.65
N THR A 165 8.74 3.43 -6.37
CA THR A 165 8.61 4.43 -5.32
C THR A 165 9.89 5.27 -5.18
N GLU A 166 11.07 4.61 -5.12
CA GLU A 166 12.38 5.30 -5.04
C GLU A 166 12.61 6.23 -6.24
N ALA A 167 12.30 5.77 -7.44
CA ALA A 167 12.49 6.54 -8.66
C ALA A 167 11.56 7.76 -8.71
N LEU A 168 10.26 7.56 -8.43
CA LEU A 168 9.27 8.62 -8.52
C LEU A 168 9.39 9.65 -7.38
N ASP A 169 9.89 9.30 -6.20
CA ASP A 169 10.18 10.28 -5.15
C ASP A 169 11.22 11.31 -5.64
N ILE A 170 12.22 10.85 -6.40
CA ILE A 170 13.22 11.73 -7.01
C ILE A 170 12.61 12.54 -8.16
N GLU A 171 11.92 11.88 -9.10
CA GLU A 171 11.37 12.53 -10.30
C GLU A 171 10.29 13.56 -9.96
N TRP A 172 9.39 13.24 -9.01
CA TRP A 172 8.25 14.06 -8.65
C TRP A 172 8.55 15.08 -7.55
N GLY A 173 9.70 14.96 -6.89
CA GLY A 173 10.18 15.94 -5.91
C GLY A 173 10.24 17.36 -6.45
N GLN A 174 10.55 17.55 -7.74
CA GLN A 174 10.52 18.87 -8.43
C GLN A 174 9.12 19.51 -8.45
N TYR A 175 8.06 18.72 -8.31
CA TYR A 175 6.67 19.18 -8.24
C TYR A 175 6.16 19.30 -6.80
N GLY A 176 7.01 19.04 -5.81
CA GLY A 176 6.63 19.04 -4.40
C GLY A 176 5.79 17.82 -3.97
N ILE A 177 5.76 16.78 -4.79
CA ILE A 177 5.09 15.50 -4.50
C ILE A 177 6.08 14.58 -3.81
N ARG A 178 5.69 13.99 -2.67
CA ARG A 178 6.46 12.91 -2.02
C ARG A 178 5.89 11.55 -2.40
N VAL A 179 6.75 10.60 -2.66
CA VAL A 179 6.34 9.21 -2.94
C VAL A 179 7.00 8.28 -1.93
N VAL A 180 6.20 7.59 -1.14
CA VAL A 180 6.69 6.74 -0.05
C VAL A 180 6.13 5.33 -0.13
N ALA A 181 6.85 4.35 0.43
CA ALA A 181 6.39 2.97 0.51
C ALA A 181 6.31 2.48 1.96
N MET A 182 5.19 1.86 2.30
CA MET A 182 5.02 1.14 3.56
C MET A 182 5.50 -0.29 3.42
N TRP A 183 6.28 -0.78 4.39
CA TRP A 183 6.80 -2.14 4.41
C TRP A 183 6.28 -2.91 5.62
N PRO A 184 4.98 -3.27 5.65
CA PRO A 184 4.47 -4.13 6.69
C PRO A 184 5.07 -5.54 6.57
N LEU A 185 5.26 -6.20 7.71
CA LEU A 185 5.47 -7.63 7.78
C LEU A 185 4.08 -8.29 7.75
N TYR A 186 3.91 -9.48 8.30
CA TYR A 186 2.61 -10.16 8.31
C TYR A 186 1.57 -9.40 9.16
N VAL A 187 0.43 -9.08 8.54
CA VAL A 187 -0.68 -8.32 9.13
C VAL A 187 -1.91 -9.21 9.22
N GLN A 188 -2.59 -9.20 10.35
CA GLN A 188 -3.86 -9.91 10.54
C GLN A 188 -4.93 -9.35 9.58
N THR A 189 -5.16 -10.04 8.49
CA THR A 189 -6.18 -9.72 7.47
C THR A 189 -6.62 -11.01 6.80
N ALA A 190 -7.76 -11.01 6.14
CA ALA A 190 -8.24 -12.15 5.35
C ALA A 190 -7.20 -12.65 4.32
N MET A 191 -6.32 -11.77 3.83
CA MET A 191 -5.22 -12.14 2.93
C MET A 191 -4.20 -13.10 3.57
N THR A 192 -4.05 -13.07 4.90
CA THR A 192 -3.05 -13.87 5.64
C THR A 192 -3.64 -15.06 6.37
N ASP A 193 -4.96 -15.20 6.43
CA ASP A 193 -5.63 -16.27 7.19
C ASP A 193 -5.28 -17.68 6.64
N ASP A 194 -5.12 -17.80 5.33
CA ASP A 194 -4.75 -19.05 4.66
C ASP A 194 -3.25 -19.17 4.32
N VAL A 195 -2.44 -18.16 4.64
CA VAL A 195 -1.01 -18.14 4.31
C VAL A 195 -0.21 -18.88 5.38
N LYS A 196 0.06 -20.15 5.12
CA LYS A 196 0.97 -20.98 5.92
C LYS A 196 2.28 -21.16 5.15
N THR A 197 3.28 -20.39 5.50
CA THR A 197 4.65 -20.54 4.99
C THR A 197 5.59 -20.75 6.17
N GLY A 198 6.74 -21.38 5.98
CA GLY A 198 7.73 -21.52 7.04
C GLY A 198 8.10 -20.18 7.69
N THR A 199 8.04 -19.09 6.91
CA THR A 199 8.32 -17.74 7.41
C THR A 199 7.19 -17.19 8.29
N THR A 200 5.90 -17.45 7.97
CA THR A 200 4.77 -17.03 8.83
C THR A 200 4.75 -17.78 10.15
N GLU A 201 5.12 -19.06 10.14
CA GLU A 201 5.22 -19.88 11.35
C GLU A 201 6.36 -19.41 12.26
N SER A 202 7.50 -19.03 11.68
CA SER A 202 8.68 -18.58 12.44
C SER A 202 8.53 -17.19 13.04
N LEU A 203 7.97 -16.24 12.30
CA LEU A 203 7.91 -14.82 12.68
C LEU A 203 6.60 -14.44 13.39
N GLY A 204 5.54 -15.19 13.16
CA GLY A 204 4.20 -14.94 13.67
C GLY A 204 3.53 -13.69 13.06
N ILE A 205 2.20 -13.63 13.16
CA ILE A 205 1.39 -12.50 12.71
C ILE A 205 1.10 -11.64 13.94
N ARG A 206 1.66 -10.44 14.02
CA ARG A 206 1.60 -9.55 15.20
C ARG A 206 1.00 -8.19 14.94
N LEU A 207 0.97 -7.75 13.68
CA LEU A 207 0.45 -6.45 13.29
C LEU A 207 -1.03 -6.57 12.94
N THR A 208 -1.78 -5.55 13.31
CA THR A 208 -3.17 -5.36 12.90
C THR A 208 -3.26 -4.40 11.71
N ALA A 209 -4.37 -4.42 10.99
CA ALA A 209 -4.64 -3.45 9.93
C ALA A 209 -4.60 -2.00 10.47
N GLN A 210 -5.04 -1.79 11.72
CA GLN A 210 -5.02 -0.48 12.36
C GLN A 210 -3.59 0.04 12.61
N ASP A 211 -2.65 -0.83 13.02
CA ASP A 211 -1.25 -0.43 13.20
C ASP A 211 -0.64 0.12 11.90
N ILE A 212 -1.01 -0.50 10.75
CA ILE A 212 -0.55 -0.05 9.44
C ILE A 212 -1.22 1.28 9.07
N ALA A 213 -2.53 1.42 9.28
CA ALA A 213 -3.27 2.64 9.00
C ALA A 213 -2.72 3.85 9.77
N ASP A 214 -2.40 3.67 11.05
CA ASP A 214 -1.79 4.69 11.89
C ASP A 214 -0.39 5.10 11.41
N ASP A 215 0.41 4.14 10.96
CA ASP A 215 1.74 4.43 10.42
C ASP A 215 1.68 5.06 9.02
N ILE A 216 0.66 4.74 8.19
CA ILE A 216 0.38 5.44 6.93
C ILE A 216 0.06 6.92 7.22
N LEU A 217 -0.82 7.21 8.15
CA LEU A 217 -1.17 8.60 8.51
C LEU A 217 0.06 9.38 8.97
N LYS A 218 0.93 8.77 9.81
CA LYS A 218 2.21 9.36 10.23
C LYS A 218 3.22 9.54 9.09
N ALA A 219 3.17 8.72 8.05
CA ALA A 219 4.02 8.86 6.87
C ALA A 219 3.54 9.99 5.95
N VAL A 220 2.23 10.20 5.86
CA VAL A 220 1.63 11.31 5.12
C VAL A 220 1.95 12.66 5.77
N ASP A 221 1.86 12.77 7.09
CA ASP A 221 2.26 13.97 7.84
C ASP A 221 3.42 13.68 8.82
N PRO A 222 4.64 13.52 8.28
CA PRO A 222 5.79 13.14 9.08
C PRO A 222 6.27 14.31 9.95
N SER A 223 6.87 13.95 11.11
CA SER A 223 7.60 14.92 11.93
C SER A 223 8.69 15.62 11.11
N TRP A 224 9.08 16.82 11.55
CA TRP A 224 10.13 17.61 10.87
C TRP A 224 11.45 16.83 10.67
N LEU A 225 11.80 15.96 11.61
CA LEU A 225 13.00 15.12 11.53
C LEU A 225 12.93 14.11 10.37
N ARG A 226 11.77 13.48 10.16
CA ARG A 226 11.55 12.56 9.04
C ARG A 226 11.52 13.27 7.70
N ARG A 227 11.03 14.51 7.67
CA ARG A 227 11.09 15.37 6.46
C ARG A 227 12.54 15.68 6.09
N MET A 228 13.40 16.03 7.07
CA MET A 228 14.82 16.30 6.84
C MET A 228 15.61 15.08 6.35
N THR A 229 15.24 13.88 6.78
CA THR A 229 15.95 12.64 6.38
C THR A 229 15.46 12.07 5.05
N HIS A 230 14.48 12.70 4.38
CA HIS A 230 13.88 12.22 3.13
C HIS A 230 13.58 10.70 3.17
N GLN A 231 12.91 10.26 4.25
CA GLN A 231 12.59 8.84 4.40
C GLN A 231 11.54 8.42 3.38
N VAL A 232 11.93 7.51 2.47
CA VAL A 232 11.07 6.96 1.41
C VAL A 232 10.42 5.66 1.85
N HIS A 233 11.14 4.81 2.57
CA HIS A 233 10.65 3.50 3.01
C HIS A 233 10.35 3.49 4.50
N PHE A 234 9.16 2.98 4.83
CA PHE A 234 8.64 2.92 6.18
C PHE A 234 8.39 1.46 6.61
N PRO A 235 9.42 0.75 7.14
CA PRO A 235 9.21 -0.56 7.74
C PRO A 235 8.28 -0.45 8.94
N VAL A 236 7.18 -1.23 8.97
CA VAL A 236 6.19 -1.20 10.03
C VAL A 236 6.42 -2.34 11.02
N GLY A 237 6.43 -2.00 12.30
CA GLY A 237 6.73 -2.93 13.38
C GLY A 237 8.23 -3.16 13.60
N THR A 238 8.56 -3.66 14.79
CA THR A 238 9.97 -3.83 15.23
C THR A 238 10.72 -4.84 14.36
N GLN A 239 10.07 -5.95 14.00
CA GLN A 239 10.68 -7.01 13.19
C GLN A 239 11.06 -6.49 11.79
N ALA A 240 10.14 -5.80 11.08
CA ALA A 240 10.43 -5.24 9.76
C ALA A 240 11.57 -4.19 9.82
N LYS A 241 11.59 -3.35 10.85
CA LYS A 241 12.68 -2.37 11.08
C LYS A 241 14.03 -3.05 11.24
N THR A 242 14.09 -4.10 12.08
CA THR A 242 15.30 -4.87 12.30
C THR A 242 15.77 -5.56 11.02
N MET A 243 14.85 -6.20 10.28
CA MET A 243 15.16 -6.86 9.02
C MET A 243 15.66 -5.88 7.96
N ALA A 244 15.00 -4.74 7.79
CA ALA A 244 15.41 -3.71 6.84
C ALA A 244 16.81 -3.15 7.16
N THR A 245 17.10 -2.94 8.44
CA THR A 245 18.41 -2.46 8.89
C THR A 245 19.48 -3.53 8.69
N ALA A 246 19.21 -4.77 9.10
CA ALA A 246 20.15 -5.88 8.94
C ALA A 246 20.47 -6.15 7.47
N ALA A 247 19.47 -6.17 6.58
CA ALA A 247 19.65 -6.42 5.15
C ALA A 247 20.56 -5.37 4.48
N ARG A 248 20.61 -4.17 5.00
CA ARG A 248 21.45 -3.07 4.47
C ARG A 248 22.95 -3.35 4.62
N PHE A 249 23.35 -4.12 5.65
CA PHE A 249 24.72 -4.41 6.00
C PHE A 249 25.08 -5.90 5.83
N SER A 250 24.13 -6.76 5.48
CA SER A 250 24.33 -8.19 5.34
C SER A 250 24.85 -8.56 3.96
N PRO A 251 25.98 -9.30 3.87
CA PRO A 251 26.39 -9.91 2.61
C PRO A 251 25.31 -10.86 2.07
N ALA A 252 25.21 -10.99 0.75
CA ALA A 252 24.19 -11.80 0.09
C ALA A 252 24.15 -13.27 0.56
N TRP A 253 25.31 -13.86 0.86
CA TRP A 253 25.38 -15.23 1.36
C TRP A 253 24.73 -15.40 2.75
N LEU A 254 24.85 -14.40 3.62
CA LEU A 254 24.25 -14.42 4.95
C LEU A 254 22.73 -14.28 4.86
N THR A 255 22.24 -13.36 4.03
CA THR A 255 20.82 -13.19 3.73
C THR A 255 20.22 -14.49 3.16
N ARG A 256 20.97 -15.19 2.27
CA ARG A 256 20.54 -16.48 1.73
C ARG A 256 20.43 -17.57 2.80
N ILE A 257 21.38 -17.66 3.73
CA ILE A 257 21.34 -18.63 4.84
C ILE A 257 20.14 -18.35 5.74
N ALA A 258 19.92 -17.08 6.10
CA ALA A 258 18.78 -16.68 6.92
C ALA A 258 17.44 -17.03 6.24
N ASN A 259 17.30 -16.68 4.97
CA ASN A 259 16.10 -17.01 4.18
C ASN A 259 15.86 -18.52 4.10
N LYS A 260 16.91 -19.31 3.83
CA LYS A 260 16.80 -20.78 3.80
C LYS A 260 16.32 -21.36 5.14
N ARG A 261 16.83 -20.83 6.26
CA ARG A 261 16.38 -21.29 7.60
C ARG A 261 14.93 -20.95 7.88
N LEU A 262 14.50 -19.72 7.54
CA LEU A 262 13.12 -19.28 7.72
C LEU A 262 12.11 -20.06 6.85
N ALA A 263 12.54 -20.52 5.67
CA ALA A 263 11.69 -21.30 4.78
C ALA A 263 11.60 -22.80 5.15
N GLN A 264 12.49 -23.30 6.01
CA GLN A 264 12.57 -24.72 6.38
C GLN A 264 12.00 -25.02 7.78
N SER A 265 11.60 -23.99 8.51
CA SER A 265 10.94 -24.08 9.81
C SER A 265 9.43 -24.20 9.64
#